data_5ab37d7dfafee09c41a1dfe69bcfaf77
#
_entry.id   5ab37d7dfafee09c41a1dfe69bcfaf77
#
_cell.length_a   1.000
_cell.length_b   1.000
_cell.length_c   1.000
_cell.angle_alpha   90.00
_cell.angle_beta   90.00
_cell.angle_gamma   90.00
#
_symmetry.space_group_name_H-M   'P 1'
#
loop_
_entity.id
_entity.type
_entity.pdbx_description
1 polymer ?
#
loop_
_entity_poly.entity_id
_entity_poly.type
_entity_poly.pdbx_seq_one_letter_code
_entity_poly.pdbx_strand_id
1 'polypeptide(L)'
;SLVLRRKSDCPVSHLAAAGLETIAVRVPANATAQAILGAAGVPIAAPSANASGKISPTEAAHVQESLGDAVDRIIDDGPCLVGLESTVVDCTLKTPVVLRPGGVTSEQIESIAGSVAVSDGSPNKPASPGMLQSHYAPDAAIRLNATSVDVEEALLSFGAHRLSDIGMERNLSPTANL
;
A
#
# COMPACT_ATOMS: atom_id res chain seq x y z
N SER A 1 4.03 -8.51 0.80
CA SER A 1 3.02 -9.52 0.40
C SER A 1 3.58 -10.40 -0.71
N LEU A 2 3.29 -11.69 -0.68
CA LEU A 2 3.75 -12.65 -1.68
C LEU A 2 2.55 -13.23 -2.43
N VAL A 3 2.62 -13.23 -3.78
CA VAL A 3 1.65 -13.94 -4.62
C VAL A 3 2.21 -15.34 -4.88
N LEU A 4 1.45 -16.34 -4.50
CA LEU A 4 1.82 -17.77 -4.56
C LEU A 4 0.75 -18.56 -5.31
N ARG A 5 1.13 -19.73 -5.87
CA ARG A 5 0.16 -20.68 -6.41
C ARG A 5 -0.67 -21.30 -5.29
N ARG A 6 -1.97 -21.38 -5.48
CA ARG A 6 -2.86 -22.09 -4.57
C ARG A 6 -2.57 -23.60 -4.64
N LYS A 7 -2.62 -24.25 -3.49
CA LYS A 7 -2.69 -25.70 -3.45
C LYS A 7 -4.13 -26.16 -3.71
N SER A 8 -4.30 -27.37 -4.20
CA SER A 8 -5.63 -27.97 -4.44
C SER A 8 -6.49 -28.08 -3.17
N ASP A 9 -5.84 -28.24 -2.03
CA ASP A 9 -6.44 -28.36 -0.69
C ASP A 9 -6.43 -27.03 0.10
N CYS A 10 -6.20 -25.91 -0.58
CA CYS A 10 -6.15 -24.60 0.09
C CYS A 10 -7.49 -24.28 0.76
N PRO A 11 -7.51 -24.04 2.09
CA PRO A 11 -8.75 -23.82 2.83
C PRO A 11 -9.36 -22.42 2.60
N VAL A 12 -8.61 -21.52 1.97
CA VAL A 12 -9.08 -20.15 1.71
C VAL A 12 -10.03 -20.15 0.53
N SER A 13 -11.17 -19.48 0.66
CA SER A 13 -12.17 -19.36 -0.40
C SER A 13 -11.57 -18.79 -1.70
N HIS A 14 -12.03 -19.29 -2.84
CA HIS A 14 -11.70 -18.69 -4.15
C HIS A 14 -12.16 -17.23 -4.28
N LEU A 15 -13.20 -16.85 -3.55
CA LEU A 15 -13.67 -15.47 -3.51
C LEU A 15 -12.59 -14.52 -2.97
N ALA A 16 -11.85 -14.93 -1.93
CA ALA A 16 -10.73 -14.16 -1.36
C ALA A 16 -9.52 -14.04 -2.30
N ALA A 17 -9.45 -14.89 -3.32
CA ALA A 17 -8.43 -14.86 -4.37
C ALA A 17 -8.98 -14.35 -5.72
N ALA A 18 -10.15 -13.69 -5.72
CA ALA A 18 -10.84 -13.21 -6.93
C ALA A 18 -11.02 -14.32 -8.01
N GLY A 19 -11.17 -15.57 -7.61
CA GLY A 19 -11.29 -16.73 -8.50
C GLY A 19 -9.99 -17.17 -9.17
N LEU A 20 -8.85 -16.60 -8.80
CA LEU A 20 -7.55 -16.89 -9.40
C LEU A 20 -6.94 -18.18 -8.82
N GLU A 21 -6.08 -18.82 -9.61
CA GLU A 21 -5.25 -19.96 -9.20
C GLU A 21 -4.04 -19.52 -8.32
N THR A 22 -3.96 -18.25 -8.03
CA THR A 22 -2.96 -17.65 -7.14
C THR A 22 -3.62 -16.99 -5.95
N ILE A 23 -2.87 -16.79 -4.88
CA ILE A 23 -3.31 -16.10 -3.68
C ILE A 23 -2.22 -15.18 -3.17
N ALA A 24 -2.57 -13.95 -2.79
CA ALA A 24 -1.67 -13.04 -2.10
C ALA A 24 -1.73 -13.30 -0.59
N VAL A 25 -0.58 -13.57 0.01
CA VAL A 25 -0.44 -13.82 1.45
C VAL A 25 0.55 -12.84 2.08
N ARG A 26 0.30 -12.51 3.34
CA ARG A 26 1.17 -11.62 4.12
C ARG A 26 1.22 -12.09 5.57
N VAL A 27 2.42 -12.09 6.15
CA VAL A 27 2.64 -12.15 7.59
C VAL A 27 3.04 -10.74 8.02
N PRO A 28 2.20 -10.01 8.77
CA PRO A 28 2.53 -8.65 9.20
C PRO A 28 3.66 -8.67 10.24
N ALA A 29 4.49 -7.62 10.25
CA ALA A 29 5.52 -7.43 11.29
C ALA A 29 4.91 -6.84 12.58
N ASN A 30 3.76 -6.20 12.50
CA ASN A 30 3.07 -5.57 13.63
C ASN A 30 2.62 -6.62 14.66
N ALA A 31 3.01 -6.45 15.93
CA ALA A 31 2.77 -7.41 16.99
C ALA A 31 1.28 -7.60 17.32
N THR A 32 0.50 -6.51 17.31
CA THR A 32 -0.94 -6.55 17.54
C THR A 32 -1.66 -7.34 16.46
N ALA A 33 -1.29 -7.11 15.17
CA ALA A 33 -1.83 -7.88 14.05
C ALA A 33 -1.46 -9.38 14.16
N GLN A 34 -0.24 -9.70 14.57
CA GLN A 34 0.17 -11.11 14.81
C GLN A 34 -0.63 -11.75 15.95
N ALA A 35 -0.87 -11.01 17.05
CA ALA A 35 -1.68 -11.50 18.16
C ALA A 35 -3.13 -11.80 17.74
N ILE A 36 -3.72 -10.93 16.91
CA ILE A 36 -5.07 -11.14 16.35
C ILE A 36 -5.10 -12.38 15.46
N LEU A 37 -4.12 -12.53 14.55
CA LEU A 37 -4.02 -13.70 13.68
C LEU A 37 -3.83 -15.00 14.48
N GLY A 38 -2.98 -14.96 15.52
CA GLY A 38 -2.76 -16.09 16.43
C GLY A 38 -4.04 -16.47 17.20
N ALA A 39 -4.78 -15.50 17.70
CA ALA A 39 -6.04 -15.72 18.41
C ALA A 39 -7.14 -16.25 17.48
N ALA A 40 -7.19 -15.78 16.23
CA ALA A 40 -8.16 -16.25 15.24
C ALA A 40 -7.88 -17.68 14.78
N GLY A 41 -6.62 -18.11 14.75
CA GLY A 41 -6.21 -19.45 14.31
C GLY A 41 -6.53 -19.77 12.83
N VAL A 42 -6.95 -18.79 12.06
CA VAL A 42 -7.32 -18.89 10.64
C VAL A 42 -6.79 -17.69 9.85
N PRO A 43 -6.58 -17.82 8.54
CA PRO A 43 -6.27 -16.70 7.69
C PRO A 43 -7.40 -15.65 7.70
N ILE A 44 -7.01 -14.37 7.69
CA ILE A 44 -7.94 -13.24 7.68
C ILE A 44 -7.80 -12.49 6.34
N ALA A 45 -8.93 -12.23 5.66
CA ALA A 45 -8.95 -11.33 4.51
C ALA A 45 -8.84 -9.88 5.00
N ALA A 46 -7.84 -9.16 4.53
CA ALA A 46 -7.50 -7.83 5.01
C ALA A 46 -7.33 -6.83 3.85
N PRO A 47 -8.42 -6.25 3.34
CA PRO A 47 -8.34 -5.11 2.44
C PRO A 47 -7.85 -3.85 3.19
N SER A 48 -7.54 -2.77 2.45
CA SER A 48 -7.29 -1.47 3.07
C SER A 48 -8.55 -0.93 3.76
N ALA A 49 -8.38 -0.29 4.93
CA ALA A 49 -9.49 0.17 5.76
C ALA A 49 -9.96 1.59 5.36
N ASN A 50 -10.30 1.78 4.09
CA ASN A 50 -10.78 3.02 3.50
C ASN A 50 -11.88 2.76 2.47
N ALA A 51 -12.63 3.78 2.11
CA ALA A 51 -13.56 3.73 0.98
C ALA A 51 -12.78 3.43 -0.32
N SER A 52 -13.36 2.61 -1.20
CA SER A 52 -12.69 2.15 -2.43
C SER A 52 -12.22 3.32 -3.30
N GLY A 53 -10.98 3.26 -3.78
CA GLY A 53 -10.35 4.28 -4.61
C GLY A 53 -9.71 5.44 -3.84
N LYS A 54 -9.98 5.61 -2.56
CA LYS A 54 -9.42 6.66 -1.71
C LYS A 54 -8.04 6.29 -1.18
N ILE A 55 -7.38 7.24 -0.53
CA ILE A 55 -6.06 7.07 0.09
C ILE A 55 -6.18 6.12 1.28
N SER A 56 -5.20 5.22 1.44
CA SER A 56 -5.15 4.30 2.57
C SER A 56 -4.88 5.03 3.89
N PRO A 57 -5.57 4.65 4.98
CA PRO A 57 -5.39 5.25 6.28
C PRO A 57 -4.02 4.89 6.88
N THR A 58 -3.45 5.81 7.65
CA THR A 58 -2.21 5.62 8.43
C THR A 58 -2.43 5.72 9.93
N GLU A 59 -3.64 6.08 10.36
CA GLU A 59 -4.05 6.21 11.75
C GLU A 59 -5.50 5.73 11.92
N ALA A 60 -5.88 5.35 13.14
CA ALA A 60 -7.24 4.90 13.46
C ALA A 60 -8.29 5.99 13.17
N ALA A 61 -7.95 7.26 13.37
CA ALA A 61 -8.82 8.39 13.08
C ALA A 61 -9.20 8.46 11.58
N HIS A 62 -8.27 8.16 10.68
CA HIS A 62 -8.53 8.10 9.23
C HIS A 62 -9.49 6.97 8.86
N VAL A 63 -9.42 5.83 9.57
CA VAL A 63 -10.36 4.72 9.38
C VAL A 63 -11.76 5.14 9.84
N GLN A 64 -11.86 5.76 11.01
CA GLN A 64 -13.14 6.26 11.53
C GLN A 64 -13.76 7.30 10.60
N GLU A 65 -12.97 8.21 10.06
CA GLU A 65 -13.44 9.22 9.10
C GLU A 65 -13.93 8.60 7.78
N SER A 66 -13.19 7.60 7.28
CA SER A 66 -13.47 7.00 5.97
C SER A 66 -14.59 5.98 5.99
N LEU A 67 -14.70 5.17 7.03
CA LEU A 67 -15.63 4.04 7.12
C LEU A 67 -16.73 4.21 8.18
N GLY A 68 -16.48 5.00 9.24
CA GLY A 68 -17.46 5.27 10.28
C GLY A 68 -18.11 3.98 10.82
N ASP A 69 -19.43 3.96 10.78
CA ASP A 69 -20.25 2.84 11.26
C ASP A 69 -20.26 1.61 10.33
N ALA A 70 -19.54 1.65 9.21
CA ALA A 70 -19.41 0.49 8.31
C ALA A 70 -18.46 -0.59 8.88
N VAL A 71 -17.74 -0.30 9.96
CA VAL A 71 -16.88 -1.26 10.66
C VAL A 71 -17.32 -1.38 12.13
N ASP A 72 -17.39 -2.60 12.63
CA ASP A 72 -17.83 -2.85 14.00
C ASP A 72 -16.79 -2.43 15.05
N ARG A 73 -15.52 -2.53 14.73
CA ARG A 73 -14.40 -2.22 15.66
C ARG A 73 -13.18 -1.73 14.91
N ILE A 74 -12.50 -0.76 15.54
CA ILE A 74 -11.17 -0.28 15.15
C ILE A 74 -10.24 -0.60 16.32
N ILE A 75 -9.16 -1.33 16.05
CA ILE A 75 -8.10 -1.58 17.03
C ILE A 75 -6.99 -0.58 16.70
N ASP A 76 -6.80 0.37 17.60
CA ASP A 76 -5.79 1.42 17.47
C ASP A 76 -4.48 0.94 18.10
N ASP A 77 -3.44 0.77 17.29
CA ASP A 77 -2.07 0.44 17.70
C ASP A 77 -1.11 1.61 17.39
N GLY A 78 -1.65 2.80 17.31
CA GLY A 78 -0.94 4.03 16.94
C GLY A 78 -0.75 4.21 15.43
N PRO A 79 -0.04 5.26 15.02
CA PRO A 79 0.20 5.57 13.62
C PRO A 79 1.09 4.53 12.95
N CYS A 80 0.90 4.33 11.65
CA CYS A 80 1.73 3.44 10.86
C CYS A 80 3.19 3.93 10.84
N LEU A 81 4.13 3.02 11.11
CA LEU A 81 5.57 3.32 11.03
C LEU A 81 6.03 3.53 9.57
N VAL A 82 5.38 2.84 8.63
CA VAL A 82 5.61 2.99 7.18
C VAL A 82 4.28 3.42 6.57
N GLY A 83 4.22 4.63 6.06
CA GLY A 83 3.00 5.21 5.47
C GLY A 83 2.68 4.71 4.05
N LEU A 84 3.34 3.66 3.58
CA LEU A 84 3.14 3.02 2.28
C LEU A 84 2.60 1.61 2.47
N GLU A 85 1.88 1.12 1.46
CA GLU A 85 1.46 -0.27 1.42
C GLU A 85 2.65 -1.22 1.31
N SER A 86 2.36 -2.50 1.57
CA SER A 86 3.35 -3.57 1.41
C SER A 86 3.75 -3.73 -0.06
N THR A 87 5.04 -3.95 -0.29
CA THR A 87 5.53 -4.46 -1.57
C THR A 87 4.86 -5.78 -1.90
N VAL A 88 4.40 -5.94 -3.14
CA VAL A 88 3.76 -7.17 -3.63
C VAL A 88 4.69 -7.84 -4.61
N VAL A 89 5.07 -9.08 -4.33
CA VAL A 89 6.00 -9.87 -5.15
C VAL A 89 5.30 -11.11 -5.66
N ASP A 90 5.31 -11.30 -6.98
CA ASP A 90 4.88 -12.56 -7.61
C ASP A 90 6.02 -13.58 -7.54
N CYS A 91 5.81 -14.62 -6.78
CA CYS A 91 6.73 -15.76 -6.61
C CYS A 91 6.26 -17.00 -7.40
N THR A 92 5.34 -16.87 -8.33
CA THR A 92 4.85 -17.99 -9.14
C THR A 92 5.76 -18.30 -10.34
N LEU A 93 6.63 -17.36 -10.68
CA LEU A 93 7.59 -17.43 -11.77
C LEU A 93 8.99 -17.85 -11.28
N LYS A 94 9.86 -18.27 -12.22
CA LYS A 94 11.24 -18.65 -11.90
C LYS A 94 12.03 -17.47 -11.30
N THR A 95 11.86 -16.28 -11.87
CA THR A 95 12.39 -15.02 -11.32
C THR A 95 11.22 -14.27 -10.66
N PRO A 96 11.31 -13.92 -9.37
CA PRO A 96 10.28 -13.13 -8.72
C PRO A 96 10.09 -11.78 -9.39
N VAL A 97 8.84 -11.28 -9.40
CA VAL A 97 8.49 -10.01 -10.02
C VAL A 97 7.82 -9.10 -8.98
N VAL A 98 8.35 -7.90 -8.77
CA VAL A 98 7.68 -6.87 -7.98
C VAL A 98 6.50 -6.33 -8.79
N LEU A 99 5.28 -6.65 -8.34
CA LEU A 99 4.04 -6.20 -8.96
C LEU A 99 3.63 -4.81 -8.48
N ARG A 100 3.94 -4.49 -7.23
CA ARG A 100 3.69 -3.19 -6.61
C ARG A 100 4.86 -2.85 -5.68
N PRO A 101 5.58 -1.74 -5.93
CA PRO A 101 6.54 -1.19 -4.97
C PRO A 101 5.84 -0.78 -3.66
N GLY A 102 6.56 -0.85 -2.55
CA GLY A 102 6.04 -0.51 -1.23
C GLY A 102 7.18 -0.33 -0.22
N GLY A 103 6.90 -0.49 1.07
CA GLY A 103 7.86 -0.24 2.15
C GLY A 103 9.11 -1.13 2.16
N VAL A 104 9.10 -2.27 1.46
CA VAL A 104 10.30 -3.10 1.27
C VAL A 104 10.83 -2.85 -0.14
N THR A 105 12.09 -2.42 -0.27
CA THR A 105 12.67 -2.06 -1.56
C THR A 105 13.05 -3.27 -2.41
N SER A 106 13.22 -3.06 -3.70
CA SER A 106 13.66 -4.13 -4.62
C SER A 106 15.04 -4.67 -4.24
N GLU A 107 15.96 -3.81 -3.80
CA GLU A 107 17.32 -4.18 -3.37
C GLU A 107 17.28 -5.07 -2.13
N GLN A 108 16.40 -4.78 -1.17
CA GLN A 108 16.19 -5.62 0.00
C GLN A 108 15.69 -7.02 -0.38
N ILE A 109 14.77 -7.09 -1.36
CA ILE A 109 14.25 -8.36 -1.86
C ILE A 109 15.35 -9.12 -2.62
N GLU A 110 16.10 -8.44 -3.48
CA GLU A 110 17.23 -9.02 -4.23
C GLU A 110 18.32 -9.61 -3.33
N SER A 111 18.57 -8.97 -2.20
CA SER A 111 19.56 -9.48 -1.22
C SER A 111 19.20 -10.86 -0.65
N ILE A 112 17.91 -11.24 -0.71
CA ILE A 112 17.40 -12.53 -0.18
C ILE A 112 17.07 -13.50 -1.32
N ALA A 113 16.39 -13.01 -2.35
CA ALA A 113 15.83 -13.84 -3.42
C ALA A 113 16.72 -13.96 -4.66
N GLY A 114 17.80 -13.18 -4.73
CA GLY A 114 18.58 -13.02 -5.95
C GLY A 114 17.90 -12.05 -6.91
N SER A 115 18.14 -12.20 -8.20
CA SER A 115 17.61 -11.29 -9.22
C SER A 115 16.07 -11.20 -9.15
N VAL A 116 15.55 -9.98 -9.17
CA VAL A 116 14.13 -9.64 -9.12
C VAL A 116 13.81 -8.73 -10.30
N ALA A 117 12.71 -8.99 -10.99
CA ALA A 117 12.18 -8.10 -12.01
C ALA A 117 11.16 -7.12 -11.39
N VAL A 118 10.96 -5.98 -12.02
CA VAL A 118 9.90 -5.03 -11.65
C VAL A 118 8.89 -4.99 -12.79
N SER A 119 7.59 -5.11 -12.44
CA SER A 119 6.51 -5.01 -13.42
C SER A 119 6.47 -3.60 -14.02
N ASP A 120 6.27 -3.51 -15.33
CA ASP A 120 6.10 -2.26 -16.07
C ASP A 120 4.73 -1.60 -15.84
N GLY A 121 3.87 -2.21 -15.00
CA GLY A 121 2.55 -1.66 -14.67
C GLY A 121 1.54 -1.73 -15.81
N SER A 122 1.70 -2.66 -16.75
CA SER A 122 0.79 -2.80 -17.89
C SER A 122 -0.69 -2.86 -17.46
N PRO A 123 -1.54 -1.92 -17.89
CA PRO A 123 -2.91 -1.73 -17.35
C PRO A 123 -3.89 -2.85 -17.75
N ASN A 124 -3.52 -3.74 -18.65
CA ASN A 124 -4.43 -4.72 -19.23
C ASN A 124 -4.70 -5.96 -18.35
N LYS A 125 -3.97 -6.16 -17.26
CA LYS A 125 -4.22 -7.20 -16.26
C LYS A 125 -3.75 -6.74 -14.89
N PRO A 126 -4.60 -6.10 -14.07
CA PRO A 126 -4.24 -5.77 -12.69
C PRO A 126 -3.98 -7.08 -11.93
N ALA A 127 -2.72 -7.33 -11.58
CA ALA A 127 -2.30 -8.52 -10.84
C ALA A 127 -2.25 -8.28 -9.32
N SER A 128 -2.45 -7.03 -8.88
CA SER A 128 -2.50 -6.66 -7.46
C SER A 128 -3.40 -5.43 -7.24
N PRO A 129 -3.94 -5.23 -6.02
CA PRO A 129 -4.57 -3.97 -5.63
C PRO A 129 -3.60 -2.79 -5.85
N GLY A 130 -4.12 -1.65 -6.30
CA GLY A 130 -3.31 -0.46 -6.61
C GLY A 130 -2.96 -0.29 -8.09
N MET A 131 -3.22 -1.30 -8.94
CA MET A 131 -3.00 -1.22 -10.38
C MET A 131 -4.22 -0.70 -11.17
N LEU A 132 -5.30 -0.34 -10.49
CA LEU A 132 -6.45 0.27 -11.14
C LEU A 132 -6.14 1.70 -11.55
N GLN A 133 -6.70 2.16 -12.67
CA GLN A 133 -6.48 3.50 -13.23
C GLN A 133 -6.91 4.63 -12.27
N SER A 134 -7.90 4.38 -11.42
CA SER A 134 -8.30 5.28 -10.33
C SER A 134 -8.13 4.53 -8.99
N HIS A 135 -6.97 4.68 -8.39
CA HIS A 135 -6.64 4.16 -7.07
C HIS A 135 -5.75 5.17 -6.35
N TYR A 136 -5.87 5.28 -5.03
CA TYR A 136 -5.19 6.32 -4.24
C TYR A 136 -5.52 7.74 -4.71
N ALA A 137 -6.73 7.94 -5.25
CA ALA A 137 -7.15 9.20 -5.82
C ALA A 137 -7.80 10.10 -4.74
N PRO A 138 -7.10 11.15 -4.26
CA PRO A 138 -7.72 12.17 -3.43
C PRO A 138 -8.73 12.98 -4.25
N ASP A 139 -9.64 13.67 -3.57
CA ASP A 139 -10.59 14.56 -4.25
C ASP A 139 -9.90 15.84 -4.77
N ALA A 140 -8.78 16.23 -4.15
CA ALA A 140 -7.96 17.35 -4.59
C ALA A 140 -7.10 16.97 -5.80
N ALA A 141 -7.04 17.86 -6.78
CA ALA A 141 -6.14 17.71 -7.93
C ALA A 141 -4.67 17.80 -7.47
N ILE A 142 -3.82 16.96 -8.05
CA ILE A 142 -2.38 16.96 -7.76
C ILE A 142 -1.62 17.33 -9.03
N ARG A 143 -0.74 18.33 -8.93
CA ARG A 143 0.19 18.74 -9.97
C ARG A 143 1.62 18.39 -9.54
N LEU A 144 2.22 17.44 -10.25
CA LEU A 144 3.59 17.00 -9.97
C LEU A 144 4.64 17.94 -10.58
N ASN A 145 5.84 17.93 -9.99
CA ASN A 145 7.01 18.70 -10.46
C ASN A 145 6.72 20.21 -10.63
N ALA A 146 5.92 20.76 -9.69
CA ALA A 146 5.58 22.17 -9.69
C ALA A 146 6.83 23.05 -9.54
N THR A 147 6.98 24.05 -10.40
CA THR A 147 8.02 25.08 -10.34
C THR A 147 7.50 26.43 -9.84
N SER A 148 6.18 26.53 -9.68
CA SER A 148 5.46 27.67 -9.10
C SER A 148 4.23 27.15 -8.39
N VAL A 149 3.64 27.93 -7.48
CA VAL A 149 2.43 27.57 -6.72
C VAL A 149 1.43 28.73 -6.86
N ASP A 150 0.19 28.43 -7.21
CA ASP A 150 -0.87 29.43 -7.28
C ASP A 150 -1.47 29.68 -5.88
N VAL A 151 -2.18 30.80 -5.72
CA VAL A 151 -2.72 31.25 -4.41
C VAL A 151 -3.64 30.22 -3.76
N GLU A 152 -4.34 29.44 -4.56
CA GLU A 152 -5.29 28.40 -4.13
C GLU A 152 -4.63 27.01 -3.95
N GLU A 153 -3.34 26.89 -4.23
CA GLU A 153 -2.60 25.63 -4.12
C GLU A 153 -1.82 25.52 -2.82
N ALA A 154 -1.71 24.31 -2.29
CA ALA A 154 -0.79 23.96 -1.22
C ALA A 154 0.41 23.19 -1.78
N LEU A 155 1.63 23.59 -1.38
CA LEU A 155 2.85 22.90 -1.78
C LEU A 155 3.14 21.71 -0.85
N LEU A 156 3.33 20.54 -1.42
CA LEU A 156 4.00 19.41 -0.76
C LEU A 156 5.43 19.35 -1.28
N SER A 157 6.38 19.85 -0.49
CA SER A 157 7.80 19.87 -0.84
C SER A 157 8.55 18.67 -0.29
N PHE A 158 9.71 18.37 -0.88
CA PHE A 158 10.61 17.32 -0.44
C PHE A 158 12.06 17.78 -0.63
N GLY A 159 12.88 17.69 0.40
CA GLY A 159 14.25 18.19 0.38
C GLY A 159 14.36 19.66 0.81
N ALA A 160 15.55 20.21 0.63
CA ALA A 160 15.89 21.56 1.07
C ALA A 160 15.46 22.67 0.08
N HIS A 161 15.12 22.29 -1.16
CA HIS A 161 14.72 23.29 -2.17
C HIS A 161 13.34 23.87 -1.84
N ARG A 162 13.23 25.19 -1.87
CA ARG A 162 11.98 25.90 -1.59
C ARG A 162 11.62 26.80 -2.76
N LEU A 163 10.33 26.89 -3.06
CA LEU A 163 9.78 27.91 -3.93
C LEU A 163 9.51 29.18 -3.11
N SER A 164 9.50 30.35 -3.76
CA SER A 164 9.11 31.64 -3.14
C SER A 164 7.59 31.82 -3.20
N ASP A 165 7.09 32.72 -2.36
CA ASP A 165 5.71 33.25 -2.38
C ASP A 165 4.62 32.18 -2.19
N ILE A 166 4.86 31.22 -1.28
CA ILE A 166 3.95 30.12 -0.99
C ILE A 166 3.06 30.47 0.19
N GLY A 167 1.74 30.41 -0.03
CA GLY A 167 0.74 30.63 1.02
C GLY A 167 0.65 29.47 2.02
N MET A 168 0.72 28.23 1.52
CA MET A 168 0.66 27.00 2.34
C MET A 168 1.71 26.00 1.86
N GLU A 169 2.60 25.57 2.76
CA GLU A 169 3.60 24.55 2.48
C GLU A 169 3.62 23.48 3.59
N ARG A 170 3.76 22.24 3.17
CA ARG A 170 4.15 21.10 4.02
C ARG A 170 5.37 20.43 3.42
N ASN A 171 6.52 20.52 4.11
CA ASN A 171 7.70 19.78 3.70
C ASN A 171 7.68 18.38 4.28
N LEU A 172 7.65 17.38 3.41
CA LEU A 172 7.55 15.96 3.78
C LEU A 172 8.86 15.43 4.38
N SER A 173 10.00 15.97 3.92
CA SER A 173 11.32 15.63 4.46
C SER A 173 12.34 16.72 4.08
N PRO A 174 12.71 17.65 4.99
CA PRO A 174 13.67 18.70 4.70
C PRO A 174 15.07 18.19 4.29
N THR A 175 15.43 17.03 4.71
CA THR A 175 16.72 16.37 4.42
C THR A 175 16.67 15.44 3.21
N ALA A 176 15.54 15.36 2.52
CA ALA A 176 15.29 14.44 1.40
C ALA A 176 15.54 12.96 1.77
N ASN A 177 15.24 12.59 3.00
CA ASN A 177 15.32 11.22 3.50
C ASN A 177 13.90 10.66 3.68
N LEU A 178 13.67 9.44 3.17
CA LEU A 178 12.42 8.68 3.29
C LEU A 178 12.51 7.67 4.44
#